data_0ff92af9493c33e02154c66881e9f9f8
#
_entry.id   0ff92af9493c33e02154c66881e9f9f8
#
_cell.length_a   1.000
_cell.length_b   1.000
_cell.length_c   1.000
_cell.angle_alpha   90.00
_cell.angle_beta   90.00
_cell.angle_gamma   90.00
#
_symmetry.space_group_name_H-M   'P 1'
#
loop_
_entity.id
_entity.type
_entity.pdbx_description
1 polymer ?
#
loop_
_entity_poly.entity_id
_entity_poly.type
_entity_poly.pdbx_seq_one_letter_code
_entity_poly.pdbx_strand_id
1 'polypeptide(L)'
;MKSVVIISGSPRRGGNCDDAEKIVLDELAARGRAATRLALRDFRIEHCRGCLNCQRGKPCAIRDDFAAAWRLVKRAGAVVWVIPVYWCSPPGLVKDFLDRTVVDFNKGGVMRGKPAHLISVAQSAGFGPQEKILDAWVRWLGGPPLKTRMRLIAFHKGDLLRNASAVRKLKALARKLAWLRHSRRT
;
A
#
# COMPACT_ATOMS: atom_id res chain seq x y z
N MET A 1 -4.41 14.84 13.28
CA MET A 1 -4.95 13.82 12.33
C MET A 1 -3.88 12.75 12.11
N LYS A 2 -4.25 11.44 12.03
CA LYS A 2 -3.27 10.38 11.72
C LYS A 2 -2.79 10.51 10.27
N SER A 3 -1.51 10.23 10.01
CA SER A 3 -0.89 10.32 8.67
C SER A 3 -1.47 9.32 7.68
N VAL A 4 -1.28 9.57 6.40
CA VAL A 4 -1.50 8.58 5.33
C VAL A 4 -0.17 7.85 5.11
N VAL A 5 -0.17 6.52 5.02
CA VAL A 5 0.99 5.77 4.54
C VAL A 5 0.81 5.42 3.07
N ILE A 6 1.81 5.75 2.25
CA ILE A 6 1.87 5.35 0.84
C ILE A 6 2.89 4.23 0.73
N ILE A 7 2.40 3.03 0.40
CA ILE A 7 3.23 1.82 0.28
C ILE A 7 3.56 1.62 -1.19
N SER A 8 4.82 1.83 -1.54
CA SER A 8 5.34 1.56 -2.87
C SER A 8 5.82 0.13 -2.97
N GLY A 9 5.17 -0.65 -3.84
CA GLY A 9 5.51 -2.05 -4.10
C GLY A 9 6.33 -2.26 -5.37
N SER A 10 6.89 -1.21 -5.96
CA SER A 10 7.72 -1.33 -7.15
C SER A 10 9.18 -1.66 -6.81
N PRO A 11 9.78 -2.69 -7.41
CA PRO A 11 11.22 -2.93 -7.30
C PRO A 11 12.06 -1.92 -8.08
N ARG A 12 11.48 -1.25 -9.07
CA ARG A 12 12.17 -0.28 -9.93
C ARG A 12 12.24 1.08 -9.24
N ARG A 13 13.36 1.80 -9.46
CA ARG A 13 13.52 3.21 -9.10
C ARG A 13 13.24 4.13 -10.30
N GLY A 14 12.59 5.25 -10.07
CA GLY A 14 12.29 6.26 -11.10
C GLY A 14 11.36 5.75 -12.21
N GLY A 15 10.46 4.81 -11.90
CA GLY A 15 9.45 4.31 -12.83
C GLY A 15 8.08 4.92 -12.59
N ASN A 16 7.09 4.53 -13.40
CA ASN A 16 5.72 5.05 -13.34
C ASN A 16 5.05 4.91 -11.96
N CYS A 17 5.41 3.90 -11.14
CA CYS A 17 4.92 3.80 -9.77
C CYS A 17 5.50 4.91 -8.89
N ASP A 18 6.78 5.25 -9.04
CA ASP A 18 7.39 6.35 -8.31
C ASP A 18 6.79 7.70 -8.73
N ASP A 19 6.46 7.86 -10.03
CA ASP A 19 5.77 9.05 -10.53
C ASP A 19 4.38 9.18 -9.92
N ALA A 20 3.60 8.07 -9.89
CA ALA A 20 2.28 8.04 -9.26
C ALA A 20 2.34 8.36 -7.76
N GLU A 21 3.30 7.78 -7.06
CA GLU A 21 3.56 8.02 -5.66
C GLU A 21 3.90 9.49 -5.39
N LYS A 22 4.82 10.05 -6.18
CA LYS A 22 5.23 11.46 -6.06
C LYS A 22 4.06 12.41 -6.25
N ILE A 23 3.22 12.20 -7.26
CA ILE A 23 2.03 13.03 -7.50
C ILE A 23 1.09 13.02 -6.29
N VAL A 24 0.87 11.85 -5.67
CA VAL A 24 -0.01 11.74 -4.50
C VAL A 24 0.62 12.41 -3.29
N LEU A 25 1.91 12.22 -3.05
CA LEU A 25 2.65 12.85 -1.94
C LEU A 25 2.65 14.37 -2.04
N ASP A 26 3.01 14.91 -3.21
CA ASP A 26 3.07 16.35 -3.46
C ASP A 26 1.69 17.00 -3.24
N GLU A 27 0.62 16.38 -3.73
CA GLU A 27 -0.75 16.89 -3.59
C GLU A 27 -1.24 16.83 -2.13
N LEU A 28 -0.83 15.81 -1.36
CA LEU A 28 -1.11 15.73 0.08
C LEU A 28 -0.34 16.82 0.85
N ALA A 29 0.94 16.99 0.56
CA ALA A 29 1.79 18.00 1.18
C ALA A 29 1.27 19.41 0.91
N ALA A 30 0.87 19.72 -0.32
CA ALA A 30 0.27 21.01 -0.70
C ALA A 30 -1.02 21.34 0.08
N ARG A 31 -1.64 20.34 0.74
CA ARG A 31 -2.84 20.50 1.60
C ARG A 31 -2.54 20.34 3.08
N GLY A 32 -1.28 20.38 3.48
CA GLY A 32 -0.88 20.20 4.88
C GLY A 32 -1.22 18.82 5.46
N ARG A 33 -1.44 17.81 4.59
CA ARG A 33 -1.77 16.47 5.03
C ARG A 33 -0.51 15.63 5.22
N ALA A 34 -0.21 15.25 6.45
CA ALA A 34 0.93 14.39 6.74
C ALA A 34 0.81 13.04 6.01
N ALA A 35 1.84 12.70 5.25
CA ALA A 35 1.97 11.43 4.56
C ALA A 35 3.36 10.84 4.80
N THR A 36 3.44 9.52 4.91
CA THR A 36 4.70 8.78 5.07
C THR A 36 4.88 7.85 3.88
N ARG A 37 6.02 7.96 3.23
CA ARG A 37 6.44 7.03 2.18
C ARG A 37 6.99 5.74 2.80
N LEU A 38 6.51 4.60 2.33
CA LEU A 38 7.04 3.27 2.64
C LEU A 38 7.36 2.55 1.33
N ALA A 39 8.56 2.72 0.80
CA ALA A 39 8.99 1.98 -0.38
C ALA A 39 9.58 0.65 0.07
N LEU A 40 8.87 -0.45 -0.21
CA LEU A 40 9.27 -1.79 0.27
C LEU A 40 10.64 -2.23 -0.21
N ARG A 41 11.08 -1.75 -1.38
CA ARG A 41 12.43 -2.01 -1.93
C ARG A 41 13.58 -1.42 -1.10
N ASP A 42 13.28 -0.50 -0.19
CA ASP A 42 14.28 0.13 0.69
C ASP A 42 14.41 -0.60 2.03
N PHE A 43 13.63 -1.67 2.24
CA PHE A 43 13.61 -2.50 3.43
C PHE A 43 14.00 -3.94 3.08
N ARG A 44 14.86 -4.53 3.90
CA ARG A 44 15.14 -5.97 3.81
C ARG A 44 14.02 -6.72 4.51
N ILE A 45 13.14 -7.33 3.73
CA ILE A 45 12.02 -8.12 4.24
C ILE A 45 12.12 -9.52 3.66
N GLU A 46 12.54 -10.46 4.50
CA GLU A 46 12.63 -11.88 4.16
C GLU A 46 11.22 -12.51 4.08
N HIS A 47 11.06 -13.49 3.22
CA HIS A 47 9.80 -14.23 3.10
C HIS A 47 9.43 -14.98 4.38
N CYS A 48 8.14 -15.14 4.63
CA CYS A 48 7.64 -15.88 5.77
C CYS A 48 8.02 -17.37 5.67
N ARG A 49 8.61 -17.94 6.74
CA ARG A 49 9.02 -19.35 6.80
C ARG A 49 7.95 -20.27 7.35
N GLY A 50 6.74 -19.79 7.66
CA GLY A 50 5.65 -20.60 8.20
C GLY A 50 5.94 -21.24 9.57
N CYS A 51 6.85 -20.71 10.38
CA CYS A 51 7.27 -21.30 11.65
C CYS A 51 6.24 -21.23 12.79
N LEU A 52 5.13 -20.50 12.57
CA LEU A 52 3.98 -20.33 13.49
C LEU A 52 4.32 -19.71 14.87
N ASN A 53 5.51 -19.18 15.08
CA ASN A 53 5.87 -18.54 16.35
C ASN A 53 4.91 -17.41 16.73
N CYS A 54 4.55 -16.57 15.77
CA CYS A 54 3.62 -15.45 15.99
C CYS A 54 2.22 -15.90 16.38
N GLN A 55 1.76 -17.05 15.89
CA GLN A 55 0.45 -17.63 16.26
C GLN A 55 0.48 -18.23 17.67
N ARG A 56 1.65 -18.61 18.17
CA ARG A 56 1.87 -19.09 19.54
C ARG A 56 2.18 -17.94 20.52
N GLY A 57 1.93 -16.68 20.13
CA GLY A 57 2.19 -15.51 20.96
C GLY A 57 3.66 -15.09 21.07
N LYS A 58 4.57 -15.77 20.35
CA LYS A 58 6.01 -15.44 20.35
C LYS A 58 6.32 -14.38 19.29
N PRO A 59 7.40 -13.59 19.44
CA PRO A 59 7.89 -12.70 18.39
C PRO A 59 8.21 -13.46 17.11
N CYS A 60 8.19 -12.75 15.97
CA CYS A 60 8.65 -13.32 14.71
C CYS A 60 10.10 -13.76 14.81
N ALA A 61 10.40 -14.97 14.33
CA ALA A 61 11.75 -15.53 14.36
C ALA A 61 12.72 -14.84 13.38
N ILE A 62 12.20 -14.13 12.39
CA ILE A 62 13.00 -13.46 11.38
C ILE A 62 13.36 -12.05 11.87
N ARG A 63 14.65 -11.76 11.91
CA ARG A 63 15.22 -10.48 12.34
C ARG A 63 15.59 -9.65 11.10
N ASP A 64 14.70 -8.76 10.69
CA ASP A 64 14.82 -7.92 9.51
C ASP A 64 14.03 -6.60 9.67
N ASP A 65 13.89 -5.82 8.59
CA ASP A 65 13.25 -4.51 8.62
C ASP A 65 11.72 -4.57 8.63
N PHE A 66 11.11 -5.77 8.56
CA PHE A 66 9.65 -5.91 8.53
C PHE A 66 8.96 -5.19 9.70
N ALA A 67 9.48 -5.35 10.91
CA ALA A 67 8.86 -4.74 12.10
C ALA A 67 8.83 -3.20 12.02
N ALA A 68 9.87 -2.59 11.44
CA ALA A 68 9.94 -1.15 11.22
C ALA A 68 8.93 -0.70 10.15
N ALA A 69 8.91 -1.36 9.00
CA ALA A 69 7.96 -1.11 7.92
C ALA A 69 6.51 -1.28 8.38
N TRP A 70 6.21 -2.38 9.08
CA TRP A 70 4.87 -2.68 9.60
C TRP A 70 4.39 -1.66 10.64
N ARG A 71 5.28 -1.12 11.45
CA ARG A 71 4.96 -0.07 12.42
C ARG A 71 4.41 1.19 11.76
N LEU A 72 4.92 1.56 10.58
CA LEU A 72 4.39 2.70 9.81
C LEU A 72 2.94 2.47 9.41
N VAL A 73 2.60 1.28 8.93
CA VAL A 73 1.22 0.91 8.57
C VAL A 73 0.30 0.89 9.80
N LYS A 74 0.79 0.35 10.93
CA LYS A 74 0.01 0.31 12.17
C LYS A 74 -0.35 1.70 12.69
N ARG A 75 0.55 2.66 12.57
CA ARG A 75 0.34 4.05 13.03
C ARG A 75 -0.49 4.89 12.06
N ALA A 76 -0.56 4.52 10.80
CA ALA A 76 -1.28 5.26 9.78
C ALA A 76 -2.80 5.28 10.02
N GLY A 77 -3.44 6.32 9.55
CA GLY A 77 -4.90 6.45 9.53
C GLY A 77 -5.54 6.00 8.22
N ALA A 78 -4.76 5.97 7.14
CA ALA A 78 -5.17 5.47 5.83
C ALA A 78 -3.98 4.85 5.13
N VAL A 79 -4.24 3.90 4.22
CA VAL A 79 -3.22 3.19 3.44
C VAL A 79 -3.48 3.38 1.96
N VAL A 80 -2.44 3.75 1.22
CA VAL A 80 -2.46 3.80 -0.24
C VAL A 80 -1.37 2.89 -0.77
N TRP A 81 -1.75 1.87 -1.51
CA TRP A 81 -0.84 1.02 -2.24
C TRP A 81 -0.56 1.59 -3.63
N VAL A 82 0.69 1.63 -4.03
CA VAL A 82 1.13 1.95 -5.40
C VAL A 82 1.97 0.78 -5.89
N ILE A 83 1.39 -0.08 -6.73
CA ILE A 83 1.96 -1.40 -7.05
C ILE A 83 1.95 -1.64 -8.56
N PRO A 84 3.06 -2.11 -9.16
CA PRO A 84 3.01 -2.62 -10.53
C PRO A 84 2.31 -3.98 -10.57
N VAL A 85 1.70 -4.30 -11.68
CA VAL A 85 1.13 -5.64 -11.92
C VAL A 85 2.19 -6.52 -12.58
N TYR A 86 2.59 -7.59 -11.89
CA TYR A 86 3.51 -8.60 -12.41
C TYR A 86 2.80 -9.94 -12.51
N TRP A 87 2.62 -10.47 -13.73
CA TRP A 87 1.88 -11.72 -13.95
C TRP A 87 0.54 -11.75 -13.19
N CYS A 88 -0.29 -10.73 -13.41
CA CYS A 88 -1.60 -10.57 -12.76
C CYS A 88 -1.55 -10.49 -11.22
N SER A 89 -0.40 -10.26 -10.63
CA SER A 89 -0.15 -10.35 -9.19
C SER A 89 0.67 -9.17 -8.69
N PRO A 90 0.71 -8.88 -7.39
CA PRO A 90 1.73 -7.99 -6.84
C PRO A 90 3.12 -8.61 -6.99
N PRO A 91 4.19 -7.80 -7.10
CA PRO A 91 5.57 -8.27 -7.09
C PRO A 91 5.92 -9.05 -5.81
N GLY A 92 6.94 -9.92 -5.88
CA GLY A 92 7.38 -10.75 -4.76
C GLY A 92 7.61 -9.99 -3.47
N LEU A 93 8.31 -8.85 -3.53
CA LEU A 93 8.55 -8.00 -2.34
C LEU A 93 7.25 -7.53 -1.64
N VAL A 94 6.16 -7.34 -2.39
CA VAL A 94 4.85 -7.02 -1.81
C VAL A 94 4.28 -8.26 -1.16
N LYS A 95 4.38 -9.42 -1.82
CA LYS A 95 3.88 -10.69 -1.27
C LYS A 95 4.61 -11.05 0.01
N ASP A 96 5.94 -10.90 0.06
CA ASP A 96 6.74 -11.10 1.26
C ASP A 96 6.25 -10.21 2.42
N PHE A 97 5.99 -8.93 2.13
CA PHE A 97 5.44 -8.03 3.14
C PHE A 97 4.04 -8.48 3.62
N LEU A 98 3.14 -8.84 2.70
CA LEU A 98 1.78 -9.29 3.04
C LEU A 98 1.80 -10.52 3.93
N ASP A 99 2.60 -11.55 3.57
CA ASP A 99 2.70 -12.80 4.32
C ASP A 99 3.22 -12.59 5.73
N ARG A 100 4.13 -11.66 5.91
CA ARG A 100 4.70 -11.33 7.22
C ARG A 100 3.70 -10.64 8.14
N THR A 101 2.63 -10.01 7.61
CA THR A 101 1.60 -9.35 8.44
C THR A 101 0.74 -10.32 9.25
N VAL A 102 0.86 -11.63 9.01
CA VAL A 102 0.23 -12.67 9.84
C VAL A 102 0.57 -12.55 11.34
N VAL A 103 1.66 -11.85 11.69
CA VAL A 103 2.04 -11.58 13.10
C VAL A 103 0.95 -10.84 13.89
N ASP A 104 0.06 -10.11 13.22
CA ASP A 104 -1.02 -9.36 13.86
C ASP A 104 -2.42 -9.85 13.42
N PHE A 105 -2.50 -10.98 12.70
CA PHE A 105 -3.76 -11.55 12.22
C PHE A 105 -4.79 -11.76 13.35
N ASN A 106 -4.37 -12.33 14.47
CA ASN A 106 -5.22 -12.62 15.63
C ASN A 106 -5.29 -11.48 16.67
N LYS A 107 -4.68 -10.31 16.38
CA LYS A 107 -4.53 -9.23 17.37
C LYS A 107 -5.52 -8.07 17.21
N GLY A 108 -6.68 -8.31 16.64
CA GLY A 108 -7.77 -7.34 16.73
C GLY A 108 -7.88 -6.29 15.62
N GLY A 109 -7.42 -6.61 14.42
CA GLY A 109 -7.79 -5.83 13.23
C GLY A 109 -6.99 -4.55 13.07
N VAL A 110 -5.71 -4.66 12.69
CA VAL A 110 -4.81 -3.52 12.39
C VAL A 110 -5.41 -2.55 11.37
N MET A 111 -6.21 -3.06 10.44
CA MET A 111 -6.86 -2.27 9.39
C MET A 111 -8.27 -1.77 9.77
N ARG A 112 -8.76 -2.06 10.98
CA ARG A 112 -10.09 -1.63 11.43
C ARG A 112 -10.24 -0.10 11.35
N GLY A 113 -11.26 0.35 10.62
CA GLY A 113 -11.55 1.77 10.41
C GLY A 113 -10.52 2.53 9.56
N LYS A 114 -9.52 1.84 8.97
CA LYS A 114 -8.55 2.45 8.07
C LYS A 114 -8.98 2.28 6.62
N PRO A 115 -9.31 3.34 5.89
CA PRO A 115 -9.54 3.25 4.47
C PRO A 115 -8.27 2.84 3.75
N ALA A 116 -8.40 1.88 2.84
CA ALA A 116 -7.34 1.42 1.97
C ALA A 116 -7.67 1.72 0.51
N HIS A 117 -6.66 2.11 -0.24
CA HIS A 117 -6.74 2.48 -1.65
C HIS A 117 -5.64 1.76 -2.42
N LEU A 118 -5.92 1.37 -3.64
CA LEU A 118 -4.97 0.70 -4.53
C LEU A 118 -4.83 1.47 -5.84
N ILE A 119 -3.60 1.78 -6.18
CA ILE A 119 -3.17 2.31 -7.47
C ILE A 119 -2.33 1.20 -8.11
N SER A 120 -2.86 0.56 -9.14
CA SER A 120 -2.19 -0.48 -9.89
C SER A 120 -1.66 0.09 -11.21
N VAL A 121 -0.40 -0.19 -11.52
CA VAL A 121 0.24 0.22 -12.78
C VAL A 121 0.59 -1.03 -13.56
N ALA A 122 0.10 -1.15 -14.79
CA ALA A 122 0.37 -2.28 -15.67
C ALA A 122 0.73 -1.81 -17.08
N GLN A 123 1.35 -2.69 -17.85
CA GLN A 123 1.59 -2.43 -19.28
C GLN A 123 0.28 -2.52 -20.09
N SER A 124 -0.60 -3.44 -19.74
CA SER A 124 -1.84 -3.68 -20.48
C SER A 124 -3.01 -4.16 -19.62
N ALA A 125 -2.81 -5.18 -18.77
CA ALA A 125 -3.88 -5.92 -18.11
C ALA A 125 -3.45 -6.53 -16.76
N GLY A 126 -4.23 -7.47 -16.22
CA GLY A 126 -3.88 -8.26 -15.04
C GLY A 126 -4.28 -7.64 -13.70
N PHE A 127 -5.08 -6.59 -13.68
CA PHE A 127 -5.45 -5.86 -12.46
C PHE A 127 -6.32 -6.68 -11.49
N GLY A 128 -7.29 -7.43 -12.03
CA GLY A 128 -8.32 -8.08 -11.21
C GLY A 128 -7.80 -9.04 -10.14
N PRO A 129 -6.90 -9.98 -10.47
CA PRO A 129 -6.33 -10.88 -9.46
C PRO A 129 -5.53 -10.13 -8.40
N GLN A 130 -4.70 -9.13 -8.78
CA GLN A 130 -3.98 -8.29 -7.82
C GLN A 130 -4.93 -7.57 -6.87
N GLU A 131 -6.02 -6.99 -7.39
CA GLU A 131 -7.03 -6.31 -6.59
C GLU A 131 -7.68 -7.24 -5.57
N LYS A 132 -7.99 -8.49 -5.96
CA LYS A 132 -8.55 -9.50 -5.06
C LYS A 132 -7.59 -9.85 -3.93
N ILE A 133 -6.29 -9.98 -4.21
CA ILE A 133 -5.27 -10.27 -3.19
C ILE A 133 -5.22 -9.13 -2.16
N LEU A 134 -5.15 -7.88 -2.61
CA LEU A 134 -5.05 -6.73 -1.71
C LEU A 134 -6.35 -6.49 -0.94
N ASP A 135 -7.51 -6.71 -1.56
CA ASP A 135 -8.81 -6.60 -0.88
C ASP A 135 -8.95 -7.67 0.21
N ALA A 136 -8.56 -8.91 -0.09
CA ALA A 136 -8.54 -10.00 0.88
C ALA A 136 -7.64 -9.67 2.06
N TRP A 137 -6.41 -9.18 1.80
CA TRP A 137 -5.46 -8.79 2.85
C TRP A 137 -6.05 -7.72 3.78
N VAL A 138 -6.69 -6.67 3.23
CA VAL A 138 -7.32 -5.62 4.04
C VAL A 138 -8.42 -6.21 4.93
N ARG A 139 -9.28 -7.07 4.38
CA ARG A 139 -10.40 -7.69 5.11
C ARG A 139 -9.91 -8.64 6.21
N TRP A 140 -8.94 -9.48 5.93
CA TRP A 140 -8.34 -10.39 6.90
C TRP A 140 -7.68 -9.67 8.08
N LEU A 141 -7.22 -8.44 7.88
CA LEU A 141 -6.73 -7.56 8.94
C LEU A 141 -7.82 -6.68 9.57
N GLY A 142 -9.09 -7.00 9.34
CA GLY A 142 -10.25 -6.34 9.94
C GLY A 142 -10.62 -4.99 9.31
N GLY A 143 -10.10 -4.68 8.14
CA GLY A 143 -10.40 -3.44 7.44
C GLY A 143 -11.64 -3.51 6.54
N PRO A 144 -12.18 -2.36 6.13
CA PRO A 144 -13.23 -2.30 5.12
C PRO A 144 -12.66 -2.66 3.74
N PRO A 145 -13.50 -3.04 2.77
CA PRO A 145 -13.06 -3.24 1.39
C PRO A 145 -12.25 -2.07 0.85
N LEU A 146 -11.40 -2.33 -0.14
CA LEU A 146 -10.67 -1.27 -0.86
C LEU A 146 -11.64 -0.20 -1.35
N LYS A 147 -11.47 1.05 -0.90
CA LYS A 147 -12.30 2.19 -1.29
C LYS A 147 -12.05 2.65 -2.72
N THR A 148 -10.85 2.45 -3.22
CA THR A 148 -10.46 2.82 -4.58
C THR A 148 -9.61 1.72 -5.18
N ARG A 149 -9.90 1.39 -6.44
CA ARG A 149 -9.09 0.54 -7.32
C ARG A 149 -8.80 1.34 -8.57
N MET A 150 -7.65 2.02 -8.58
CA MET A 150 -7.23 2.84 -9.71
C MET A 150 -6.31 2.01 -10.62
N ARG A 151 -6.70 1.83 -11.87
CA ARG A 151 -5.96 1.09 -12.89
C ARG A 151 -5.30 2.09 -13.83
N LEU A 152 -4.00 2.03 -13.96
CA LEU A 152 -3.20 2.89 -14.81
C LEU A 152 -2.40 2.05 -15.79
N ILE A 153 -2.51 2.38 -17.07
CA ILE A 153 -1.70 1.77 -18.12
C ILE A 153 -0.49 2.66 -18.38
N ALA A 154 0.70 2.08 -18.29
CA ALA A 154 1.95 2.75 -18.57
C ALA A 154 3.01 1.71 -18.97
N PHE A 155 3.52 1.78 -20.19
CA PHE A 155 4.48 0.84 -20.74
C PHE A 155 5.92 1.31 -20.54
N HIS A 156 6.24 2.51 -21.00
CA HIS A 156 7.56 3.11 -20.92
C HIS A 156 7.68 4.02 -19.68
N LYS A 157 8.92 4.24 -19.24
CA LYS A 157 9.22 5.20 -18.19
C LYS A 157 8.69 6.59 -18.57
N GLY A 158 7.97 7.23 -17.65
CA GLY A 158 7.39 8.56 -17.83
C GLY A 158 6.05 8.59 -18.57
N ASP A 159 5.50 7.45 -19.02
CA ASP A 159 4.17 7.41 -19.69
C ASP A 159 3.09 7.95 -18.76
N LEU A 160 3.20 7.68 -17.48
CA LEU A 160 2.22 8.15 -16.52
C LEU A 160 2.18 9.68 -16.44
N LEU A 161 3.34 10.34 -16.47
CA LEU A 161 3.43 11.81 -16.45
C LEU A 161 2.87 12.44 -17.72
N ARG A 162 3.01 11.77 -18.88
CA ARG A 162 2.43 12.20 -20.16
C ARG A 162 0.92 11.99 -20.23
N ASN A 163 0.36 11.15 -19.37
CA ASN A 163 -1.08 10.89 -19.33
C ASN A 163 -1.80 11.86 -18.39
N ALA A 164 -2.25 12.99 -18.93
CA ALA A 164 -2.95 14.03 -18.17
C ALA A 164 -4.20 13.50 -17.42
N SER A 165 -4.91 12.50 -17.97
CA SER A 165 -6.05 11.87 -17.29
C SER A 165 -5.60 11.09 -16.04
N ALA A 166 -4.51 10.32 -16.13
CA ALA A 166 -3.95 9.61 -15.00
C ALA A 166 -3.49 10.58 -13.89
N VAL A 167 -2.78 11.65 -14.27
CA VAL A 167 -2.34 12.70 -13.34
C VAL A 167 -3.53 13.34 -12.63
N ARG A 168 -4.60 13.71 -13.36
CA ARG A 168 -5.83 14.27 -12.76
C ARG A 168 -6.48 13.30 -11.75
N LYS A 169 -6.58 12.01 -12.11
CA LYS A 169 -7.15 10.98 -11.22
C LYS A 169 -6.34 10.81 -9.93
N LEU A 170 -5.02 10.80 -10.02
CA LEU A 170 -4.12 10.71 -8.86
C LEU A 170 -4.27 11.92 -7.94
N LYS A 171 -4.26 13.13 -8.49
CA LYS A 171 -4.51 14.37 -7.73
C LYS A 171 -5.91 14.37 -7.09
N ALA A 172 -6.94 13.93 -7.79
CA ALA A 172 -8.29 13.83 -7.24
C ALA A 172 -8.37 12.84 -6.06
N LEU A 173 -7.68 11.69 -6.15
CA LEU A 173 -7.57 10.76 -5.03
C LEU A 173 -6.87 11.42 -3.84
N ALA A 174 -5.75 12.08 -4.05
CA ALA A 174 -4.99 12.74 -2.99
C ALA A 174 -5.83 13.84 -2.30
N ARG A 175 -6.62 14.61 -3.06
CA ARG A 175 -7.57 15.59 -2.50
C ARG A 175 -8.58 14.93 -1.57
N LYS A 176 -9.19 13.82 -1.98
CA LYS A 176 -10.12 13.06 -1.13
C LYS A 176 -9.44 12.57 0.15
N LEU A 177 -8.20 12.08 0.04
CA LEU A 177 -7.41 11.61 1.19
C LEU A 177 -7.07 12.75 2.16
N ALA A 178 -6.82 13.96 1.67
CA ALA A 178 -6.54 15.11 2.51
C ALA A 178 -7.72 15.48 3.43
N TRP A 179 -8.95 15.27 2.98
CA TRP A 179 -10.18 15.57 3.71
C TRP A 179 -10.72 14.41 4.55
N LEU A 180 -10.07 13.23 4.56
CA LEU A 180 -10.51 12.12 5.40
C LEU A 180 -10.44 12.51 6.89
N ARG A 181 -11.59 12.86 7.46
CA ARG A 181 -11.76 12.97 8.92
C ARG A 181 -11.76 11.55 9.48
N HIS A 182 -11.05 11.33 10.57
CA HIS A 182 -11.24 10.12 11.35
C HIS A 182 -12.66 10.17 11.91
N SER A 183 -13.49 9.18 11.61
CA SER A 183 -14.65 8.90 12.44
C SER A 183 -14.14 8.77 13.88
N ARG A 184 -14.54 9.67 14.75
CA ARG A 184 -14.34 9.51 16.19
C ARG A 184 -15.01 8.19 16.53
N ARG A 185 -14.30 7.30 17.21
CA ARG A 185 -14.95 6.19 17.90
C ARG A 185 -15.85 6.82 18.95
N THR A 186 -17.15 6.75 18.77
CA THR A 186 -18.10 6.74 19.89
C THR A 186 -18.01 5.38 20.53
#